data_fa64e271e34e5045d88a5acbc2d13922
#
_entry.id   fa64e271e34e5045d88a5acbc2d13922
#
_cell.length_a   1.000
_cell.length_b   1.000
_cell.length_c   1.000
_cell.angle_alpha   90.00
_cell.angle_beta   90.00
_cell.angle_gamma   90.00
#
_symmetry.space_group_name_H-M   'P 1'
#
loop_
_entity.id
_entity.type
_entity.pdbx_description
1 polymer ?
#
loop_
_entity_poly.entity_id
_entity_poly.type
_entity_poly.pdbx_seq_one_letter_code
_entity_poly.pdbx_strand_id
1 'polypeptide(L)'
;MHIEKENNRKEMGKQKSLKLNFVMNAILTMSQFVFPLITFPYVSRILLPIGTGKVSFATSIVSYFTLFAQLGIPTYGIRACAKVRDNREELSKMVQELFIINLMMSALAYVVYFAAIYYVPRFRQDKDLFLIVGLTIFFNAIGMEWLYKALEQYTYIT
;
A
#
# COMPACT_ATOMS: atom_id res chain seq x y z
N MET A 1 20.31 0.17 -41.87
CA MET A 1 18.87 -0.16 -42.12
C MET A 1 18.30 -1.23 -41.16
N HIS A 2 19.01 -2.34 -40.86
CA HIS A 2 18.49 -3.37 -39.90
C HIS A 2 18.52 -2.89 -38.43
N ILE A 3 19.59 -2.24 -38.01
CA ILE A 3 19.79 -1.72 -36.63
C ILE A 3 18.78 -0.59 -36.31
N GLU A 4 18.49 0.24 -37.32
CA GLU A 4 17.55 1.35 -37.16
C GLU A 4 16.07 0.88 -36.99
N LYS A 5 15.70 -0.20 -37.68
CA LYS A 5 14.37 -0.85 -37.49
C LYS A 5 14.24 -1.52 -36.12
N GLU A 6 15.33 -2.06 -35.61
CA GLU A 6 15.34 -2.71 -34.29
C GLU A 6 15.26 -1.67 -33.15
N ASN A 7 15.97 -0.55 -33.27
CA ASN A 7 15.86 0.57 -32.32
C ASN A 7 14.46 1.18 -32.32
N ASN A 8 13.87 1.43 -33.48
CA ASN A 8 12.50 1.93 -33.61
C ASN A 8 11.46 0.98 -32.99
N ARG A 9 11.64 -0.34 -33.09
CA ARG A 9 10.76 -1.33 -32.43
C ARG A 9 10.91 -1.31 -30.90
N LYS A 10 12.14 -1.16 -30.40
CA LYS A 10 12.38 -1.05 -28.96
C LYS A 10 11.81 0.24 -28.38
N GLU A 11 11.93 1.36 -29.09
CA GLU A 11 11.35 2.64 -28.68
C GLU A 11 9.81 2.63 -28.71
N MET A 12 9.21 2.05 -29.76
CA MET A 12 7.75 1.90 -29.82
C MET A 12 7.21 0.97 -28.71
N GLY A 13 7.93 -0.12 -28.40
CA GLY A 13 7.57 -0.99 -27.29
C GLY A 13 7.65 -0.28 -25.94
N LYS A 14 8.70 0.51 -25.72
CA LYS A 14 8.90 1.30 -24.51
C LYS A 14 7.82 2.41 -24.35
N GLN A 15 7.49 3.10 -25.42
CA GLN A 15 6.42 4.11 -25.41
C GLN A 15 5.03 3.50 -25.16
N LYS A 16 4.74 2.32 -25.75
CA LYS A 16 3.47 1.62 -25.52
C LYS A 16 3.36 1.15 -24.08
N SER A 17 4.45 0.66 -23.49
CA SER A 17 4.52 0.28 -22.08
C SER A 17 4.32 1.48 -21.15
N LEU A 18 4.94 2.62 -21.43
CA LEU A 18 4.77 3.84 -20.64
C LEU A 18 3.32 4.37 -20.69
N LYS A 19 2.68 4.37 -21.87
CA LYS A 19 1.27 4.77 -22.01
C LYS A 19 0.35 3.83 -21.23
N LEU A 20 0.60 2.52 -21.32
CA LEU A 20 -0.18 1.54 -20.59
C LEU A 20 -0.05 1.73 -19.08
N ASN A 21 1.18 1.86 -18.58
CA ASN A 21 1.43 2.10 -17.16
C ASN A 21 0.81 3.40 -16.67
N PHE A 22 0.82 4.45 -17.48
CA PHE A 22 0.15 5.71 -17.15
C PHE A 22 -1.37 5.53 -17.03
N VAL A 23 -1.99 4.85 -18.01
CA VAL A 23 -3.44 4.59 -17.98
C VAL A 23 -3.82 3.72 -16.78
N MET A 24 -3.06 2.65 -16.50
CA MET A 24 -3.31 1.78 -15.37
C MET A 24 -3.16 2.51 -14.03
N ASN A 25 -2.12 3.35 -13.90
CA ASN A 25 -1.96 4.20 -12.71
C ASN A 25 -3.10 5.22 -12.56
N ALA A 26 -3.58 5.79 -13.66
CA ALA A 26 -4.72 6.69 -13.63
C ALA A 26 -6.01 5.97 -13.21
N ILE A 27 -6.26 4.75 -13.72
CA ILE A 27 -7.40 3.92 -13.32
C ILE A 27 -7.31 3.57 -11.83
N LEU A 28 -6.14 3.13 -11.35
CA LEU A 28 -5.90 2.84 -9.94
C LEU A 28 -6.23 4.06 -9.06
N THR A 29 -5.70 5.22 -9.43
CA THR A 29 -5.92 6.46 -8.70
C THR A 29 -7.39 6.86 -8.71
N MET A 30 -8.05 6.81 -9.87
CA MET A 30 -9.48 7.11 -9.97
C MET A 30 -10.34 6.16 -9.15
N SER A 31 -10.03 4.86 -9.14
CA SER A 31 -10.75 3.86 -8.33
C SER A 31 -10.69 4.17 -6.84
N GLN A 32 -9.57 4.68 -6.35
CA GLN A 32 -9.40 5.07 -4.95
C GLN A 32 -10.33 6.22 -4.52
N PHE A 33 -10.78 7.05 -5.46
CA PHE A 33 -11.74 8.13 -5.19
C PHE A 33 -13.17 7.74 -5.50
N VAL A 34 -13.40 7.07 -6.63
CA VAL A 34 -14.75 6.71 -7.10
C VAL A 34 -15.40 5.67 -6.19
N PHE A 35 -14.63 4.67 -5.76
CA PHE A 35 -15.16 3.61 -4.90
C PHE A 35 -15.68 4.14 -3.54
N PRO A 36 -14.91 4.94 -2.77
CA PRO A 36 -15.43 5.56 -1.54
C PRO A 36 -16.59 6.51 -1.80
N LEU A 37 -16.57 7.25 -2.91
CA LEU A 37 -17.66 8.20 -3.24
C LEU A 37 -19.01 7.49 -3.40
N ILE A 38 -19.02 6.30 -3.99
CA ILE A 38 -20.24 5.49 -4.15
C ILE A 38 -20.58 4.75 -2.86
N THR A 39 -19.59 4.19 -2.19
CA THR A 39 -19.79 3.32 -1.03
C THR A 39 -20.14 4.09 0.23
N PHE A 40 -19.54 5.27 0.43
CA PHE A 40 -19.72 6.05 1.66
C PHE A 40 -21.18 6.48 1.91
N PRO A 41 -21.96 7.01 0.94
CA PRO A 41 -23.36 7.35 1.17
C PRO A 41 -24.22 6.13 1.54
N TYR A 42 -23.94 4.98 0.98
CA TYR A 42 -24.64 3.74 1.31
C TYR A 42 -24.33 3.27 2.73
N VAL A 43 -23.04 3.18 3.06
CA VAL A 43 -22.54 2.72 4.36
C VAL A 43 -22.99 3.68 5.48
N SER A 44 -22.94 5.00 5.26
CA SER A 44 -23.33 5.98 6.26
C SER A 44 -24.83 5.95 6.59
N ARG A 45 -25.68 5.57 5.64
CA ARG A 45 -27.12 5.38 5.88
C ARG A 45 -27.41 4.17 6.77
N ILE A 46 -26.62 3.10 6.65
CA ILE A 46 -26.79 1.86 7.43
C ILE A 46 -26.20 2.03 8.84
N LEU A 47 -24.97 2.54 8.92
CA LEU A 47 -24.25 2.66 10.19
C LEU A 47 -24.72 3.83 11.06
N LEU A 48 -25.45 4.78 10.50
CA LEU A 48 -25.82 6.02 11.16
C LEU A 48 -24.57 6.84 11.60
N PRO A 49 -24.72 8.08 12.08
CA PRO A 49 -23.57 8.91 12.46
C PRO A 49 -22.69 8.29 13.55
N ILE A 50 -23.30 7.58 14.51
CA ILE A 50 -22.56 6.94 15.61
C ILE A 50 -21.66 5.81 15.11
N GLY A 51 -22.20 4.90 14.30
CA GLY A 51 -21.44 3.79 13.74
C GLY A 51 -20.33 4.26 12.78
N THR A 52 -20.65 5.21 11.91
CA THR A 52 -19.67 5.83 11.00
C THR A 52 -18.54 6.50 11.79
N GLY A 53 -18.87 7.20 12.89
CA GLY A 53 -17.88 7.81 13.78
C GLY A 53 -16.96 6.79 14.44
N LYS A 54 -17.50 5.64 14.90
CA LYS A 54 -16.68 4.56 15.48
C LYS A 54 -15.71 3.97 14.46
N VAL A 55 -16.19 3.68 13.24
CA VAL A 55 -15.34 3.16 12.16
C VAL A 55 -14.24 4.16 11.79
N SER A 56 -14.57 5.43 11.60
CA SER A 56 -13.61 6.48 11.28
C SER A 56 -12.55 6.64 12.39
N PHE A 57 -12.97 6.58 13.64
CA PHE A 57 -12.06 6.64 14.79
C PHE A 57 -11.10 5.46 14.80
N ALA A 58 -11.60 4.22 14.66
CA ALA A 58 -10.78 3.02 14.62
C ALA A 58 -9.79 3.06 13.44
N THR A 59 -10.27 3.44 12.25
CA THR A 59 -9.43 3.56 11.04
C THR A 59 -8.33 4.60 11.23
N SER A 60 -8.63 5.75 11.85
CA SER A 60 -7.63 6.79 12.12
C SER A 60 -6.54 6.28 13.07
N ILE A 61 -6.91 5.61 14.15
CA ILE A 61 -5.95 5.02 15.10
C ILE A 61 -5.07 3.98 14.39
N VAL A 62 -5.67 3.05 13.64
CA VAL A 62 -4.92 2.02 12.89
C VAL A 62 -4.00 2.65 11.86
N SER A 63 -4.41 3.74 11.21
CA SER A 63 -3.56 4.47 10.24
C SER A 63 -2.29 5.01 10.88
N TYR A 64 -2.34 5.51 12.12
CA TYR A 64 -1.12 5.91 12.83
C TYR A 64 -0.18 4.74 13.09
N PHE A 65 -0.70 3.59 13.52
CA PHE A 65 0.12 2.39 13.71
C PHE A 65 0.70 1.89 12.39
N THR A 66 -0.06 1.94 11.31
CA THR A 66 0.42 1.59 9.97
C THR A 66 1.54 2.52 9.52
N LEU A 67 1.41 3.83 9.77
CA LEU A 67 2.45 4.81 9.46
C LEU A 67 3.76 4.48 10.21
N PHE A 68 3.67 4.17 11.50
CA PHE A 68 4.84 3.75 12.29
C PHE A 68 5.42 2.43 11.79
N ALA A 69 4.57 1.44 11.46
CA ALA A 69 5.01 0.16 10.93
C ALA A 69 5.78 0.31 9.62
N GLN A 70 5.35 1.21 8.75
CA GLN A 70 5.98 1.43 7.43
C GLN A 70 7.26 2.26 7.49
N LEU A 71 7.47 3.16 8.47
CA LEU A 71 8.66 4.01 8.64
C LEU A 71 9.18 4.68 7.36
N GLY A 72 8.29 5.03 6.43
CA GLY A 72 8.68 5.60 5.14
C GLY A 72 9.30 4.62 4.14
N ILE A 73 9.32 3.31 4.46
CA ILE A 73 9.82 2.25 3.57
C ILE A 73 9.19 2.32 2.17
N PRO A 74 7.87 2.55 2.00
CA PRO A 74 7.30 2.67 0.67
C PRO A 74 7.96 3.75 -0.19
N THR A 75 8.19 4.93 0.39
CA THR A 75 8.81 6.05 -0.34
C THR A 75 10.29 5.82 -0.63
N TYR A 76 11.03 5.30 0.35
CA TYR A 76 12.43 4.95 0.18
C TYR A 76 12.61 3.77 -0.77
N GLY A 77 11.82 2.72 -0.59
CA GLY A 77 11.87 1.49 -1.38
C GLY A 77 11.62 1.73 -2.87
N ILE A 78 10.64 2.58 -3.21
CA ILE A 78 10.41 2.95 -4.62
C ILE A 78 11.67 3.57 -5.22
N ARG A 79 12.31 4.51 -4.53
CA ARG A 79 13.51 5.19 -5.04
C ARG A 79 14.74 4.27 -5.09
N ALA A 80 14.93 3.47 -4.05
CA ALA A 80 16.08 2.55 -3.95
C ALA A 80 15.99 1.43 -4.99
N CYS A 81 14.84 0.76 -5.10
CA CYS A 81 14.65 -0.33 -6.06
C CYS A 81 14.63 0.17 -7.51
N ALA A 82 14.11 1.38 -7.77
CA ALA A 82 14.15 1.95 -9.12
C ALA A 82 15.56 2.18 -9.64
N LYS A 83 16.53 2.47 -8.76
CA LYS A 83 17.95 2.66 -9.14
C LYS A 83 18.64 1.36 -9.55
N VAL A 84 18.27 0.25 -8.94
CA VAL A 84 18.92 -1.06 -9.13
C VAL A 84 18.04 -2.03 -9.92
N ARG A 85 16.96 -1.55 -10.55
CA ARG A 85 15.97 -2.40 -11.23
C ARG A 85 16.54 -3.26 -12.36
N ASP A 86 17.63 -2.82 -12.98
CA ASP A 86 18.28 -3.52 -14.10
C ASP A 86 19.25 -4.60 -13.61
N ASN A 87 19.63 -4.60 -12.33
CA ASN A 87 20.48 -5.60 -11.70
C ASN A 87 19.67 -6.48 -10.74
N ARG A 88 19.34 -7.71 -11.17
CA ARG A 88 18.48 -8.63 -10.40
C ARG A 88 19.04 -9.01 -9.03
N GLU A 89 20.36 -9.13 -8.90
CA GLU A 89 20.99 -9.53 -7.64
C GLU A 89 20.91 -8.40 -6.60
N GLU A 90 21.24 -7.17 -6.99
CA GLU A 90 21.16 -6.00 -6.13
C GLU A 90 19.71 -5.68 -5.75
N LEU A 91 18.79 -5.79 -6.73
CA LEU A 91 17.37 -5.61 -6.49
C LEU A 91 16.85 -6.62 -5.46
N SER A 92 17.19 -7.91 -5.61
CA SER A 92 16.74 -8.95 -4.68
C SER A 92 17.24 -8.72 -3.26
N LYS A 93 18.51 -8.35 -3.10
CA LYS A 93 19.07 -8.00 -1.78
C LYS A 93 18.35 -6.80 -1.15
N MET A 94 18.19 -5.73 -1.92
CA MET A 94 17.52 -4.52 -1.45
C MET A 94 16.06 -4.79 -1.00
N VAL A 95 15.34 -5.58 -1.80
CA VAL A 95 13.95 -5.96 -1.47
C VAL A 95 13.89 -6.80 -0.21
N GLN A 96 14.79 -7.78 -0.05
CA GLN A 96 14.86 -8.62 1.14
C GLN A 96 15.16 -7.80 2.41
N GLU A 97 16.13 -6.91 2.35
CA GLU A 97 16.48 -6.03 3.47
C GLU A 97 15.30 -5.16 3.89
N LEU A 98 14.66 -4.49 2.94
CA LEU A 98 13.52 -3.63 3.21
C LEU A 98 12.31 -4.42 3.73
N PHE A 99 12.09 -5.63 3.20
CA PHE A 99 11.00 -6.49 3.65
C PHE A 99 11.21 -6.96 5.10
N ILE A 100 12.43 -7.36 5.45
CA ILE A 100 12.77 -7.77 6.83
C ILE A 100 12.56 -6.60 7.80
N ILE A 101 13.04 -5.41 7.45
CA ILE A 101 12.86 -4.21 8.29
C ILE A 101 11.35 -3.90 8.45
N ASN A 102 10.60 -3.93 7.34
CA ASN A 102 9.15 -3.71 7.37
C ASN A 102 8.42 -4.73 8.25
N LEU A 103 8.80 -6.00 8.17
CA LEU A 103 8.21 -7.07 8.97
C LEU A 103 8.51 -6.89 10.46
N MET A 104 9.74 -6.56 10.82
CA MET A 104 10.13 -6.29 12.22
C MET A 104 9.39 -5.10 12.79
N MET A 105 9.31 -3.99 12.05
CA MET A 105 8.60 -2.79 12.48
C MET A 105 7.10 -3.02 12.57
N SER A 106 6.53 -3.78 11.65
CA SER A 106 5.11 -4.18 11.71
C SER A 106 4.82 -5.07 12.91
N ALA A 107 5.70 -6.02 13.24
CA ALA A 107 5.57 -6.85 14.43
C ALA A 107 5.61 -6.00 15.71
N LEU A 108 6.54 -5.05 15.80
CA LEU A 108 6.61 -4.11 16.92
C LEU A 108 5.35 -3.26 17.02
N ALA A 109 4.88 -2.71 15.90
CA ALA A 109 3.64 -1.93 15.84
C ALA A 109 2.43 -2.75 16.31
N TYR A 110 2.36 -4.04 15.94
CA TYR A 110 1.31 -4.95 16.43
C TYR A 110 1.36 -5.18 17.93
N VAL A 111 2.54 -5.40 18.50
CA VAL A 111 2.68 -5.57 19.95
C VAL A 111 2.15 -4.35 20.69
N VAL A 112 2.53 -3.14 20.25
CA VAL A 112 2.05 -1.90 20.85
C VAL A 112 0.55 -1.69 20.61
N TYR A 113 0.07 -2.06 19.42
CA TYR A 113 -1.35 -1.98 19.06
C TYR A 113 -2.23 -2.87 19.94
N PHE A 114 -1.86 -4.14 20.13
CA PHE A 114 -2.58 -5.05 21.02
C PHE A 114 -2.51 -4.61 22.47
N ALA A 115 -1.35 -4.11 22.91
CA ALA A 115 -1.24 -3.51 24.25
C ALA A 115 -2.20 -2.32 24.39
N ALA A 116 -2.30 -1.44 23.37
CA ALA A 116 -3.24 -0.33 23.38
C ALA A 116 -4.70 -0.78 23.47
N ILE A 117 -5.09 -1.82 22.74
CA ILE A 117 -6.46 -2.38 22.82
C ILE A 117 -6.75 -2.91 24.23
N TYR A 118 -5.76 -3.52 24.88
CA TYR A 118 -5.94 -4.10 26.21
C TYR A 118 -6.01 -3.03 27.31
N TYR A 119 -5.11 -2.04 27.28
CA TYR A 119 -4.97 -1.05 28.35
C TYR A 119 -5.90 0.16 28.21
N VAL A 120 -6.33 0.52 26.99
CA VAL A 120 -7.21 1.69 26.79
C VAL A 120 -8.66 1.26 26.85
N PRO A 121 -9.46 1.72 27.87
CA PRO A 121 -10.85 1.31 28.05
C PRO A 121 -11.74 1.60 26.84
N ARG A 122 -11.47 2.69 26.14
CA ARG A 122 -12.23 3.10 24.94
C ARG A 122 -12.06 2.14 23.76
N PHE A 123 -10.87 1.57 23.58
CA PHE A 123 -10.62 0.57 22.53
C PHE A 123 -11.21 -0.77 22.88
N ARG A 124 -11.22 -1.09 24.19
CA ARG A 124 -11.78 -2.33 24.71
C ARG A 124 -13.31 -2.43 24.52
N GLN A 125 -14.04 -1.30 24.51
CA GLN A 125 -15.49 -1.28 24.27
C GLN A 125 -15.85 -1.75 22.84
N ASP A 126 -15.05 -1.39 21.86
CA ASP A 126 -15.27 -1.72 20.43
C ASP A 126 -14.14 -2.64 19.91
N LYS A 127 -13.64 -3.56 20.74
CA LYS A 127 -12.48 -4.41 20.46
C LYS A 127 -12.57 -5.16 19.13
N ASP A 128 -13.76 -5.68 18.80
CA ASP A 128 -13.97 -6.46 17.58
C ASP A 128 -13.77 -5.58 16.33
N LEU A 129 -14.24 -4.33 16.40
CA LEU A 129 -13.99 -3.35 15.35
C LEU A 129 -12.48 -3.06 15.18
N PHE A 130 -11.78 -2.84 16.30
CA PHE A 130 -10.34 -2.61 16.27
C PHE A 130 -9.57 -3.82 15.75
N LEU A 131 -9.95 -5.05 16.13
CA LEU A 131 -9.33 -6.27 15.63
C LEU A 131 -9.50 -6.40 14.11
N ILE A 132 -10.70 -6.17 13.59
CA ILE A 132 -10.99 -6.25 12.15
C ILE A 132 -10.19 -5.17 11.39
N VAL A 133 -10.27 -3.92 11.83
CA VAL A 133 -9.55 -2.82 11.16
C VAL A 133 -8.04 -2.99 11.31
N GLY A 134 -7.57 -3.55 12.42
CA GLY A 134 -6.15 -3.85 12.67
C GLY A 134 -5.54 -4.83 11.67
N LEU A 135 -6.32 -5.70 11.02
CA LEU A 135 -5.84 -6.54 9.92
C LEU A 135 -5.22 -5.73 8.77
N THR A 136 -5.60 -4.47 8.64
CA THR A 136 -5.00 -3.57 7.64
C THR A 136 -3.50 -3.41 7.83
N ILE A 137 -3.00 -3.38 9.08
CA ILE A 137 -1.55 -3.31 9.36
C ILE A 137 -0.85 -4.55 8.78
N PHE A 138 -1.45 -5.74 8.98
CA PHE A 138 -0.90 -7.00 8.48
C PHE A 138 -0.87 -7.04 6.95
N PHE A 139 -1.98 -6.70 6.31
CA PHE A 139 -2.03 -6.67 4.84
C PHE A 139 -1.09 -5.62 4.25
N ASN A 140 -0.89 -4.48 4.91
CA ASN A 140 0.10 -3.49 4.48
C ASN A 140 1.55 -3.99 4.67
N ALA A 141 1.82 -4.80 5.70
CA ALA A 141 3.15 -5.36 5.93
C ALA A 141 3.55 -6.36 4.82
N ILE A 142 2.60 -7.17 4.36
CA ILE A 142 2.81 -8.18 3.31
C ILE A 142 2.64 -7.59 1.90
N GLY A 143 1.76 -6.61 1.76
CA GLY A 143 1.46 -5.96 0.47
C GLY A 143 2.64 -5.13 -0.03
N MET A 144 3.47 -5.71 -0.89
CA MET A 144 4.65 -5.05 -1.49
C MET A 144 4.26 -4.10 -2.64
N GLU A 145 3.17 -3.35 -2.49
CA GLU A 145 2.67 -2.42 -3.53
C GLU A 145 3.73 -1.43 -4.00
N TRP A 146 4.59 -0.98 -3.07
CA TRP A 146 5.70 -0.09 -3.37
C TRP A 146 6.74 -0.70 -4.33
N LEU A 147 6.92 -2.05 -4.30
CA LEU A 147 7.84 -2.74 -5.20
C LEU A 147 7.32 -2.73 -6.64
N TYR A 148 6.04 -3.01 -6.84
CA TYR A 148 5.43 -2.94 -8.18
C TYR A 148 5.45 -1.52 -8.74
N LYS A 149 5.27 -0.51 -7.89
CA LYS A 149 5.44 0.91 -8.27
C LYS A 149 6.88 1.22 -8.66
N ALA A 150 7.87 0.69 -7.94
CA ALA A 150 9.30 0.86 -8.25
C ALA A 150 9.69 0.23 -9.60
N LEU A 151 9.09 -0.90 -9.93
CA LEU A 151 9.33 -1.63 -11.19
C LEU A 151 8.44 -1.12 -12.34
N GLU A 152 7.60 -0.11 -12.12
CA GLU A 152 6.62 0.39 -13.08
C GLU A 152 5.65 -0.70 -13.59
N GLN A 153 5.36 -1.70 -12.77
CA GLN A 153 4.48 -2.83 -13.10
C GLN A 153 3.06 -2.61 -12.55
N TYR A 154 2.43 -1.52 -12.95
CA TYR A 154 1.09 -1.14 -12.46
C TYR A 154 0.00 -2.14 -12.82
N THR A 155 0.19 -2.96 -13.84
CA THR A 155 -0.76 -4.00 -14.28
C THR A 155 -1.08 -5.02 -13.20
N TYR A 156 -0.17 -5.26 -12.25
CA TYR A 156 -0.38 -6.20 -11.14
C TYR A 156 -1.08 -5.59 -9.93
N ILE A 157 -1.23 -4.26 -9.90
CA ILE A 157 -1.81 -3.52 -8.77
C ILE A 157 -3.24 -3.06 -9.07
N THR A 158 -3.56 -2.93 -10.37
CA THR A 158 -4.88 -2.45 -10.86
C THR A 158 -5.86 -3.58 -11.01
#